data_565b998551ba67ddd2d28274c6f6aa58
#
_entry.id   565b998551ba67ddd2d28274c6f6aa58
#
_cell.length_a   1.000
_cell.length_b   1.000
_cell.length_c   1.000
_cell.angle_alpha   90.00
_cell.angle_beta   90.00
_cell.angle_gamma   90.00
#
_symmetry.space_group_name_H-M   'P 1'
#
loop_
_entity.id
_entity.type
_entity.pdbx_description
1 polymer ?
#
loop_
_entity_poly.entity_id
_entity_poly.type
_entity_poly.pdbx_seq_one_letter_code
_entity_poly.pdbx_strand_id
1 'polypeptide(L)'
;TDTDTPRSEISVRDAIRDVNAGAHYGAEELGAMVLPMSAGNTQKLIDMMIDCDVTAIACTPSYLLHVAEDLEKMGLVDKIKLKAAICGAEPWTDEMRDQMESRLHIKAFDIYGLTEMMGPGVACDCEHHAGLHIWEDHFLPEIIDPNTLKQLPKGSDGELVLTSLTKEGMPLIRYRTKDLTSIKYDKCECGRTMARIQRFRGRSDDMLIIKGVNVFPSQVEAALLTIEGTTPHYMLVVDRVDNSDTLEVQVEMTDAANAGDAASKEKLAKTIHDKLRQAIGLNAKISLMEPNGLEHFDGK
;
A
#
# COMPACT_ATOMS: atom_id res chain seq x y z
N THR A 1 -30.44 17.90 11.00
CA THR A 1 -29.02 18.21 11.14
C THR A 1 -28.79 18.58 12.59
N ASP A 2 -28.57 17.58 13.43
CA ASP A 2 -28.30 17.80 14.85
C ASP A 2 -26.78 17.77 15.03
N THR A 3 -26.17 18.93 15.17
CA THR A 3 -24.71 19.14 15.30
C THR A 3 -24.24 19.11 16.76
N ASP A 4 -25.10 18.70 17.71
CA ASP A 4 -24.86 18.80 19.15
C ASP A 4 -24.70 17.45 19.87
N THR A 5 -24.36 16.36 19.18
CA THR A 5 -24.01 15.12 19.89
C THR A 5 -22.56 15.23 20.36
N PRO A 6 -22.27 15.23 21.67
CA PRO A 6 -20.90 15.31 22.18
C PRO A 6 -20.11 14.09 21.65
N ARG A 7 -18.90 14.34 21.16
CA ARG A 7 -17.97 13.31 20.65
C ARG A 7 -17.63 12.19 21.67
N SER A 8 -18.08 12.32 22.91
CA SER A 8 -17.88 11.37 24.02
C SER A 8 -18.81 10.14 23.97
N GLU A 9 -19.80 10.08 23.09
CA GLU A 9 -20.77 8.99 23.00
C GLU A 9 -20.62 8.08 21.79
N ILE A 10 -19.53 8.20 21.04
CA ILE A 10 -19.23 7.27 19.93
C ILE A 10 -18.90 5.90 20.54
N SER A 11 -19.75 4.93 20.33
CA SER A 11 -19.53 3.57 20.82
C SER A 11 -18.33 2.93 20.11
N VAL A 12 -17.65 2.00 20.78
CA VAL A 12 -16.56 1.19 20.17
C VAL A 12 -17.02 0.53 18.86
N ARG A 13 -18.32 0.19 18.79
CA ARG A 13 -18.95 -0.39 17.59
C ARG A 13 -19.02 0.62 16.44
N ASP A 14 -19.28 1.90 16.74
CA ASP A 14 -19.28 2.97 15.75
C ASP A 14 -17.86 3.32 15.35
N ALA A 15 -16.91 3.31 16.26
CA ALA A 15 -15.49 3.50 15.95
C ALA A 15 -14.92 2.39 15.03
N ILE A 16 -15.35 1.13 15.20
CA ILE A 16 -14.97 0.01 14.31
C ILE A 16 -15.65 0.14 12.94
N ARG A 17 -16.90 0.59 12.91
CA ARG A 17 -17.65 0.87 11.69
C ARG A 17 -17.04 2.01 10.88
N ASP A 18 -16.34 2.90 11.56
CA ASP A 18 -15.82 4.17 11.07
C ASP A 18 -14.32 4.16 10.74
N VAL A 19 -13.72 3.01 10.45
CA VAL A 19 -12.32 2.94 9.95
C VAL A 19 -12.15 3.79 8.68
N ASN A 20 -13.22 3.96 7.90
CA ASN A 20 -13.30 4.89 6.78
C ASN A 20 -13.82 6.30 7.16
N ALA A 21 -14.26 6.50 8.39
CA ALA A 21 -14.90 7.72 8.82
C ALA A 21 -13.97 8.94 8.78
N GLY A 22 -12.68 8.76 9.07
CA GLY A 22 -11.70 9.85 9.00
C GLY A 22 -11.63 10.48 7.60
N ALA A 23 -11.56 9.66 6.55
CA ALA A 23 -11.57 10.15 5.17
C ALA A 23 -12.95 10.72 4.77
N HIS A 24 -14.04 10.05 5.19
CA HIS A 24 -15.40 10.47 4.90
C HIS A 24 -15.69 11.87 5.50
N TYR A 25 -15.57 12.00 6.81
CA TYR A 25 -15.86 13.28 7.49
C TYR A 25 -14.85 14.37 7.13
N GLY A 26 -13.59 14.03 6.88
CA GLY A 26 -12.61 15.00 6.38
C GLY A 26 -13.00 15.54 5.01
N ALA A 27 -13.54 14.73 4.11
CA ALA A 27 -14.03 15.18 2.82
C ALA A 27 -15.30 16.05 2.97
N GLU A 28 -16.23 15.69 3.87
CA GLU A 28 -17.41 16.52 4.17
C GLU A 28 -17.04 17.87 4.78
N GLU A 29 -16.06 17.94 5.68
CA GLU A 29 -15.54 19.20 6.24
C GLU A 29 -14.93 20.10 5.16
N LEU A 30 -14.37 19.52 4.09
CA LEU A 30 -13.90 20.25 2.92
C LEU A 30 -15.04 20.69 1.99
N GLY A 31 -16.29 20.32 2.30
CA GLY A 31 -17.46 20.64 1.47
C GLY A 31 -17.65 19.69 0.27
N ALA A 32 -16.99 18.55 0.25
CA ALA A 32 -17.17 17.55 -0.78
C ALA A 32 -18.41 16.69 -0.53
N MET A 33 -19.09 16.28 -1.60
CA MET A 33 -20.10 15.23 -1.55
C MET A 33 -19.40 13.87 -1.49
N VAL A 34 -19.66 13.10 -0.45
CA VAL A 34 -19.08 11.76 -0.27
C VAL A 34 -20.06 10.69 -0.73
N LEU A 35 -19.60 9.80 -1.59
CA LEU A 35 -20.33 8.62 -2.04
C LEU A 35 -19.73 7.38 -1.37
N PRO A 36 -20.32 6.84 -0.30
CA PRO A 36 -19.79 5.70 0.43
C PRO A 36 -20.03 4.41 -0.38
N MET A 37 -19.04 4.04 -1.18
CA MET A 37 -19.02 2.78 -1.93
C MET A 37 -18.23 1.74 -1.15
N SER A 38 -18.85 0.60 -0.87
CA SER A 38 -18.19 -0.56 -0.32
C SER A 38 -17.55 -1.40 -1.43
N ALA A 39 -16.55 -2.22 -1.08
CA ALA A 39 -15.96 -3.18 -2.02
C ALA A 39 -16.97 -4.16 -2.60
N GLY A 40 -16.66 -4.76 -3.76
CA GLY A 40 -17.39 -5.92 -4.30
C GLY A 40 -18.33 -5.64 -5.48
N ASN A 41 -18.40 -4.42 -6.01
CA ASN A 41 -19.17 -4.15 -7.24
C ASN A 41 -18.52 -3.04 -8.07
N THR A 42 -17.49 -3.41 -8.83
CA THR A 42 -16.71 -2.49 -9.68
C THR A 42 -17.58 -1.83 -10.74
N GLN A 43 -18.54 -2.56 -11.34
CA GLN A 43 -19.45 -1.98 -12.33
C GLN A 43 -20.28 -0.83 -11.73
N LYS A 44 -20.84 -1.04 -10.54
CA LYS A 44 -21.61 0.02 -9.86
C LYS A 44 -20.73 1.21 -9.49
N LEU A 45 -19.48 0.96 -9.11
CA LEU A 45 -18.52 2.04 -8.85
C LEU A 45 -18.29 2.88 -10.12
N ILE A 46 -18.03 2.24 -11.26
CA ILE A 46 -17.81 2.90 -12.54
C ILE A 46 -19.05 3.71 -12.95
N ASP A 47 -20.24 3.13 -12.83
CA ASP A 47 -21.49 3.84 -13.14
C ASP A 47 -21.64 5.11 -12.26
N MET A 48 -21.38 4.98 -10.95
CA MET A 48 -21.42 6.12 -10.01
C MET A 48 -20.35 7.17 -10.33
N MET A 49 -19.14 6.75 -10.73
CA MET A 49 -18.08 7.68 -11.13
C MET A 49 -18.49 8.55 -12.32
N ILE A 50 -19.24 7.99 -13.26
CA ILE A 50 -19.74 8.70 -14.45
C ILE A 50 -20.95 9.56 -14.11
N ASP A 51 -21.96 8.96 -13.47
CA ASP A 51 -23.26 9.61 -13.21
C ASP A 51 -23.14 10.80 -12.25
N CYS A 52 -22.21 10.74 -11.30
CA CYS A 52 -22.00 11.78 -10.29
C CYS A 52 -20.78 12.67 -10.56
N ASP A 53 -20.13 12.55 -11.73
CA ASP A 53 -18.93 13.31 -12.09
C ASP A 53 -17.85 13.27 -10.97
N VAL A 54 -17.56 12.07 -10.45
CA VAL A 54 -16.64 11.89 -9.32
C VAL A 54 -15.25 12.42 -9.67
N THR A 55 -14.70 13.27 -8.82
CA THR A 55 -13.40 13.93 -9.04
C THR A 55 -12.25 13.35 -8.23
N ALA A 56 -12.54 12.61 -7.16
CA ALA A 56 -11.54 11.94 -6.33
C ALA A 56 -12.04 10.57 -5.86
N ILE A 57 -11.12 9.61 -5.72
CA ILE A 57 -11.38 8.27 -5.19
C ILE A 57 -10.39 7.95 -4.08
N ALA A 58 -10.85 7.25 -3.04
CA ALA A 58 -10.01 6.68 -2.00
C ALA A 58 -10.16 5.15 -2.02
N CYS A 59 -9.08 4.43 -2.28
CA CYS A 59 -9.10 2.96 -2.37
C CYS A 59 -7.68 2.38 -2.21
N THR A 60 -7.55 1.05 -2.29
CA THR A 60 -6.23 0.43 -2.37
C THR A 60 -5.61 0.63 -3.77
N PRO A 61 -4.29 0.70 -3.90
CA PRO A 61 -3.62 0.85 -5.20
C PRO A 61 -3.93 -0.30 -6.16
N SER A 62 -3.92 -1.54 -5.69
CA SER A 62 -4.26 -2.72 -6.49
C SER A 62 -5.68 -2.65 -7.06
N TYR A 63 -6.64 -2.22 -6.24
CA TYR A 63 -8.02 -2.05 -6.69
C TYR A 63 -8.16 -0.94 -7.74
N LEU A 64 -7.42 0.17 -7.60
CA LEU A 64 -7.45 1.23 -8.60
C LEU A 64 -6.91 0.78 -9.95
N LEU A 65 -5.86 -0.03 -9.98
CA LEU A 65 -5.35 -0.65 -11.20
C LEU A 65 -6.37 -1.59 -11.84
N HIS A 66 -7.10 -2.36 -11.03
CA HIS A 66 -8.20 -3.19 -11.52
C HIS A 66 -9.34 -2.35 -12.14
N VAL A 67 -9.73 -1.27 -11.47
CA VAL A 67 -10.73 -0.31 -12.02
C VAL A 67 -10.24 0.32 -13.32
N ALA A 68 -8.95 0.64 -13.42
CA ALA A 68 -8.36 1.16 -14.65
C ALA A 68 -8.48 0.16 -15.81
N GLU A 69 -8.19 -1.12 -15.55
CA GLU A 69 -8.33 -2.18 -16.55
C GLU A 69 -9.76 -2.32 -17.06
N ASP A 70 -10.74 -2.29 -16.15
CA ASP A 70 -12.14 -2.41 -16.53
C ASP A 70 -12.62 -1.18 -17.32
N LEU A 71 -12.23 0.03 -16.92
CA LEU A 71 -12.51 1.25 -17.66
C LEU A 71 -11.93 1.21 -19.09
N GLU A 72 -10.71 0.71 -19.26
CA GLU A 72 -10.06 0.54 -20.56
C GLU A 72 -10.80 -0.50 -21.43
N LYS A 73 -11.11 -1.67 -20.86
CA LYS A 73 -11.87 -2.75 -21.55
C LYS A 73 -13.25 -2.26 -22.03
N MET A 74 -13.88 -1.39 -21.25
CA MET A 74 -15.20 -0.81 -21.55
C MET A 74 -15.12 0.43 -22.46
N GLY A 75 -13.93 0.99 -22.70
CA GLY A 75 -13.74 2.24 -23.45
C GLY A 75 -14.33 3.47 -22.75
N LEU A 76 -14.29 3.49 -21.40
CA LEU A 76 -14.94 4.51 -20.58
C LEU A 76 -13.95 5.47 -19.89
N VAL A 77 -12.64 5.34 -20.10
CA VAL A 77 -11.62 6.21 -19.47
C VAL A 77 -11.92 7.69 -19.71
N ASP A 78 -12.29 8.07 -20.93
CA ASP A 78 -12.62 9.48 -21.28
C ASP A 78 -13.98 9.96 -20.74
N LYS A 79 -14.77 9.07 -20.14
CA LYS A 79 -16.09 9.41 -19.57
C LYS A 79 -16.02 9.81 -18.11
N ILE A 80 -14.99 9.40 -17.38
CA ILE A 80 -14.82 9.76 -15.97
C ILE A 80 -14.26 11.18 -15.84
N LYS A 81 -14.54 11.82 -14.70
CA LYS A 81 -14.04 13.15 -14.33
C LYS A 81 -12.99 13.08 -13.22
N LEU A 82 -12.46 11.88 -12.96
CA LEU A 82 -11.49 11.65 -11.92
C LEU A 82 -10.25 12.53 -12.13
N LYS A 83 -9.77 13.16 -11.06
CA LYS A 83 -8.57 14.03 -11.05
C LYS A 83 -7.52 13.52 -10.09
N ALA A 84 -7.95 12.88 -9.01
CA ALA A 84 -7.07 12.41 -7.96
C ALA A 84 -7.49 11.06 -7.39
N ALA A 85 -6.52 10.29 -6.96
CA ALA A 85 -6.72 9.10 -6.14
C ALA A 85 -5.91 9.22 -4.85
N ILE A 86 -6.50 8.81 -3.73
CA ILE A 86 -5.83 8.67 -2.44
C ILE A 86 -5.73 7.17 -2.19
N CYS A 87 -4.51 6.65 -2.26
CA CYS A 87 -4.24 5.22 -2.23
C CYS A 87 -3.49 4.84 -0.95
N GLY A 88 -3.91 3.76 -0.28
CA GLY A 88 -3.28 3.29 0.93
C GLY A 88 -3.75 1.89 1.34
N ALA A 89 -3.48 1.52 2.58
CA ALA A 89 -3.76 0.23 3.19
C ALA A 89 -2.86 -0.93 2.72
N GLU A 90 -2.17 -0.79 1.62
CA GLU A 90 -1.15 -1.73 1.14
C GLU A 90 0.08 -0.96 0.64
N PRO A 91 1.29 -1.55 0.68
CA PRO A 91 2.47 -0.95 0.09
C PRO A 91 2.34 -0.92 -1.44
N TRP A 92 2.88 0.13 -2.08
CA TRP A 92 2.87 0.27 -3.52
C TRP A 92 4.10 1.04 -4.03
N THR A 93 4.39 0.93 -5.33
CA THR A 93 5.61 1.44 -5.93
C THR A 93 5.37 2.68 -6.79
N ASP A 94 6.46 3.35 -7.20
CA ASP A 94 6.35 4.47 -8.14
C ASP A 94 5.89 3.99 -9.52
N GLU A 95 6.26 2.77 -9.91
CA GLU A 95 5.80 2.15 -11.15
C GLU A 95 4.27 1.94 -11.14
N MET A 96 3.69 1.55 -10.00
CA MET A 96 2.23 1.48 -9.85
C MET A 96 1.60 2.88 -9.93
N ARG A 97 2.25 3.90 -9.35
CA ARG A 97 1.82 5.29 -9.48
C ARG A 97 1.76 5.71 -10.94
N ASP A 98 2.86 5.49 -11.66
CA ASP A 98 2.98 5.85 -13.07
C ASP A 98 1.92 5.15 -13.93
N GLN A 99 1.62 3.88 -13.64
CA GLN A 99 0.55 3.15 -14.31
C GLN A 99 -0.83 3.77 -14.04
N MET A 100 -1.18 4.04 -12.77
CA MET A 100 -2.46 4.66 -12.42
C MET A 100 -2.61 6.05 -13.04
N GLU A 101 -1.58 6.90 -12.91
CA GLU A 101 -1.59 8.27 -13.42
C GLU A 101 -1.68 8.31 -14.94
N SER A 102 -0.92 7.47 -15.65
CA SER A 102 -0.92 7.43 -17.11
C SER A 102 -2.20 6.86 -17.70
N ARG A 103 -2.75 5.79 -17.11
CA ARG A 103 -3.95 5.10 -17.60
C ARG A 103 -5.24 5.88 -17.35
N LEU A 104 -5.33 6.54 -16.19
CA LEU A 104 -6.55 7.27 -15.78
C LEU A 104 -6.43 8.79 -15.93
N HIS A 105 -5.27 9.32 -16.31
CA HIS A 105 -4.99 10.76 -16.42
C HIS A 105 -5.23 11.52 -15.12
N ILE A 106 -4.84 10.96 -13.99
CA ILE A 106 -5.06 11.49 -12.64
C ILE A 106 -3.74 11.77 -11.92
N LYS A 107 -3.83 12.27 -10.66
CA LYS A 107 -2.75 12.27 -9.68
C LYS A 107 -3.03 11.27 -8.58
N ALA A 108 -2.06 10.43 -8.25
CA ALA A 108 -2.17 9.42 -7.20
C ALA A 108 -1.32 9.79 -5.99
N PHE A 109 -1.97 9.91 -4.84
CA PHE A 109 -1.35 10.28 -3.56
C PHE A 109 -1.35 9.09 -2.60
N ASP A 110 -0.25 8.93 -1.91
CA ASP A 110 -0.09 7.89 -0.89
C ASP A 110 -0.62 8.37 0.46
N ILE A 111 -1.33 7.51 1.18
CA ILE A 111 -1.81 7.76 2.53
C ILE A 111 -1.43 6.59 3.44
N TYR A 112 -0.88 6.90 4.59
CA TYR A 112 -0.56 5.94 5.63
C TYR A 112 -1.47 6.12 6.83
N GLY A 113 -1.91 5.02 7.39
CA GLY A 113 -2.68 4.99 8.61
C GLY A 113 -2.87 3.59 9.14
N LEU A 114 -3.33 3.49 10.36
CA LEU A 114 -3.68 2.24 11.02
C LEU A 114 -4.85 2.48 11.97
N THR A 115 -5.73 1.50 12.07
CA THR A 115 -6.96 1.56 12.88
C THR A 115 -6.66 1.89 14.34
N GLU A 116 -5.55 1.38 14.87
CA GLU A 116 -5.13 1.56 16.25
C GLU A 116 -4.82 3.04 16.56
N MET A 117 -4.38 3.80 15.57
CA MET A 117 -4.06 5.21 15.78
C MET A 117 -5.28 6.13 15.59
N MET A 118 -5.87 6.21 14.45
CA MET A 118 -7.12 6.95 14.16
C MET A 118 -7.68 6.55 12.79
N GLY A 119 -7.25 5.41 12.24
CA GLY A 119 -7.62 4.96 10.90
C GLY A 119 -6.74 5.58 9.81
N PRO A 120 -7.24 5.77 8.60
CA PRO A 120 -6.49 6.35 7.49
C PRO A 120 -6.16 7.82 7.78
N GLY A 121 -4.95 8.25 7.39
CA GLY A 121 -4.57 9.65 7.47
C GLY A 121 -3.67 10.01 8.66
N VAL A 122 -2.86 9.09 9.16
CA VAL A 122 -1.74 9.42 10.07
C VAL A 122 -0.69 10.26 9.34
N ALA A 123 -0.43 9.93 8.08
CA ALA A 123 0.45 10.68 7.20
C ALA A 123 -0.08 10.64 5.75
N CYS A 124 0.22 11.67 4.98
CA CYS A 124 -0.23 11.79 3.60
C CYS A 124 0.85 12.40 2.71
N ASP A 125 0.90 11.94 1.47
CA ASP A 125 1.76 12.44 0.42
C ASP A 125 1.41 13.89 -0.01
N CYS A 126 2.25 14.47 -0.84
CA CYS A 126 2.00 15.74 -1.52
C CYS A 126 2.44 15.62 -2.98
N GLU A 127 2.23 16.67 -3.77
CA GLU A 127 2.56 16.73 -5.21
C GLU A 127 4.04 16.47 -5.55
N HIS A 128 4.94 16.56 -4.57
CA HIS A 128 6.37 16.31 -4.76
C HIS A 128 6.79 14.86 -4.45
N HIS A 129 5.89 14.03 -3.91
CA HIS A 129 6.13 12.62 -3.59
C HIS A 129 7.43 12.35 -2.80
N ALA A 130 7.80 13.31 -1.92
CA ALA A 130 9.07 13.29 -1.18
C ALA A 130 8.96 12.63 0.21
N GLY A 131 7.97 11.79 0.39
CA GLY A 131 7.57 11.13 1.63
C GLY A 131 6.24 11.66 2.18
N LEU A 132 5.64 10.91 3.10
CA LEU A 132 4.34 11.19 3.67
C LEU A 132 4.46 12.13 4.88
N HIS A 133 3.84 13.29 4.80
CA HIS A 133 3.78 14.27 5.88
C HIS A 133 2.97 13.74 7.05
N ILE A 134 3.59 13.64 8.22
CA ILE A 134 2.92 13.24 9.48
C ILE A 134 2.20 14.45 10.07
N TRP A 135 0.97 14.23 10.54
CA TRP A 135 0.24 15.25 11.30
C TRP A 135 0.78 15.33 12.72
N GLU A 136 1.89 16.11 12.93
CA GLU A 136 2.63 16.18 14.19
C GLU A 136 1.84 16.86 15.33
N ASP A 137 0.74 17.51 15.04
CA ASP A 137 -0.25 17.99 16.02
C ASP A 137 -1.11 16.86 16.61
N HIS A 138 -1.21 15.72 15.91
CA HIS A 138 -1.96 14.54 16.33
C HIS A 138 -1.07 13.36 16.72
N PHE A 139 0.13 13.26 16.13
CA PHE A 139 1.01 12.11 16.30
C PHE A 139 2.46 12.49 16.53
N LEU A 140 3.09 11.91 17.55
CA LEU A 140 4.52 12.01 17.78
C LEU A 140 5.20 10.77 17.18
N PRO A 141 6.00 10.91 16.11
CA PRO A 141 6.73 9.80 15.52
C PRO A 141 8.12 9.62 16.13
N GLU A 142 8.51 8.36 16.31
CA GLU A 142 9.86 7.96 16.68
C GLU A 142 10.32 6.82 15.78
N ILE A 143 11.64 6.68 15.59
CA ILE A 143 12.24 5.50 14.96
C ILE A 143 13.06 4.76 16.00
N ILE A 144 12.82 3.46 16.12
CA ILE A 144 13.54 2.58 17.05
C ILE A 144 14.23 1.43 16.33
N ASP A 145 15.25 0.89 16.95
CA ASP A 145 15.81 -0.41 16.57
C ASP A 145 14.81 -1.52 16.99
N PRO A 146 14.29 -2.34 16.07
CA PRO A 146 13.29 -3.36 16.38
C PRO A 146 13.75 -4.44 17.36
N ASN A 147 15.07 -4.65 17.49
CA ASN A 147 15.66 -5.66 18.36
C ASN A 147 15.99 -5.13 19.77
N THR A 148 16.64 -3.97 19.83
CA THR A 148 17.06 -3.37 21.11
C THR A 148 16.01 -2.46 21.73
N LEU A 149 14.98 -2.07 20.97
CA LEU A 149 13.89 -1.16 21.33
C LEU A 149 14.38 0.25 21.69
N LYS A 150 15.61 0.59 21.38
CA LYS A 150 16.18 1.92 21.63
C LYS A 150 15.86 2.86 20.48
N GLN A 151 15.55 4.10 20.83
CA GLN A 151 15.38 5.16 19.83
C GLN A 151 16.68 5.36 19.04
N LEU A 152 16.53 5.48 17.73
CA LEU A 152 17.63 5.72 16.81
C LEU A 152 17.82 7.22 16.52
N PRO A 153 19.00 7.64 16.09
CA PRO A 153 19.24 9.01 15.63
C PRO A 153 18.30 9.42 14.49
N LYS A 154 18.04 10.72 14.36
CA LYS A 154 17.23 11.26 13.26
C LYS A 154 17.78 10.87 11.90
N GLY A 155 16.90 10.42 11.01
CA GLY A 155 17.24 9.99 9.67
C GLY A 155 17.71 8.53 9.56
N SER A 156 17.80 7.81 10.67
CA SER A 156 18.09 6.36 10.66
C SER A 156 16.89 5.57 10.15
N ASP A 157 17.19 4.41 9.57
CA ASP A 157 16.20 3.40 9.25
C ASP A 157 15.87 2.56 10.49
N GLY A 158 14.60 2.25 10.71
CA GLY A 158 14.16 1.43 11.84
C GLY A 158 12.65 1.25 11.88
N GLU A 159 12.14 0.74 12.98
CA GLU A 159 10.71 0.55 13.20
C GLU A 159 10.05 1.86 13.60
N LEU A 160 8.95 2.20 12.94
CA LEU A 160 8.13 3.36 13.29
C LEU A 160 7.37 3.09 14.58
N VAL A 161 7.45 4.05 15.50
CA VAL A 161 6.68 4.09 16.73
C VAL A 161 5.87 5.37 16.73
N LEU A 162 4.61 5.30 17.10
CA LEU A 162 3.70 6.43 17.14
C LEU A 162 3.10 6.61 18.55
N THR A 163 3.02 7.86 18.99
CA THR A 163 2.24 8.25 20.16
C THR A 163 1.09 9.14 19.70
N SER A 164 -0.15 8.79 20.06
CA SER A 164 -1.31 9.64 19.79
C SER A 164 -1.36 10.79 20.81
N LEU A 165 -1.49 12.03 20.32
CA LEU A 165 -1.52 13.23 21.16
C LEU A 165 -2.94 13.71 21.46
N THR A 166 -3.89 13.45 20.57
CA THR A 166 -5.27 13.97 20.63
C THR A 166 -6.34 12.91 20.78
N LYS A 167 -5.97 11.62 20.76
CA LYS A 167 -6.91 10.53 20.90
C LYS A 167 -7.32 10.33 22.36
N GLU A 168 -8.56 10.66 22.71
CA GLU A 168 -9.10 10.52 24.06
C GLU A 168 -9.50 9.06 24.38
N GLY A 169 -10.17 8.40 23.43
CA GLY A 169 -10.54 6.98 23.54
C GLY A 169 -9.36 6.07 23.19
N MET A 170 -8.91 5.23 24.13
CA MET A 170 -7.75 4.34 23.97
C MET A 170 -6.50 5.07 23.47
N PRO A 171 -5.97 6.05 24.21
CA PRO A 171 -4.73 6.73 23.82
C PRO A 171 -3.58 5.73 23.77
N LEU A 172 -2.82 5.75 22.68
CA LEU A 172 -1.67 4.88 22.50
C LEU A 172 -0.39 5.68 22.70
N ILE A 173 0.44 5.21 23.61
CA ILE A 173 1.74 5.82 23.93
C ILE A 173 2.82 4.85 23.44
N ARG A 174 3.69 5.35 22.54
CA ARG A 174 4.80 4.59 21.96
C ARG A 174 4.34 3.25 21.38
N TYR A 175 3.27 3.29 20.55
CA TYR A 175 2.77 2.12 19.86
C TYR A 175 3.74 1.69 18.77
N ARG A 176 4.17 0.44 18.81
CA ARG A 176 5.05 -0.17 17.81
C ARG A 176 4.23 -0.60 16.60
N THR A 177 4.40 0.08 15.47
CA THR A 177 3.63 -0.22 14.25
C THR A 177 4.12 -1.49 13.56
N LYS A 178 5.35 -1.89 13.81
CA LYS A 178 6.10 -2.93 13.09
C LYS A 178 6.55 -2.53 11.70
N ASP A 179 6.13 -1.38 11.20
CA ASP A 179 6.49 -0.89 9.89
C ASP A 179 7.92 -0.32 9.90
N LEU A 180 8.73 -0.73 8.93
CA LEU A 180 10.12 -0.32 8.80
C LEU A 180 10.24 0.85 7.83
N THR A 181 10.77 1.97 8.32
CA THR A 181 10.93 3.21 7.56
C THR A 181 12.02 4.09 8.15
N SER A 182 12.17 5.31 7.62
CA SER A 182 12.92 6.41 8.22
C SER A 182 12.12 7.70 8.14
N ILE A 183 12.55 8.72 8.91
CA ILE A 183 11.86 10.02 8.96
C ILE A 183 12.82 11.11 8.52
N LYS A 184 12.39 11.96 7.57
CA LYS A 184 13.03 13.22 7.19
C LYS A 184 12.38 14.40 7.90
N TYR A 185 13.21 15.36 8.33
CA TYR A 185 12.80 16.55 9.07
C TYR A 185 13.10 17.85 8.33
N ASP A 186 13.66 17.78 7.14
CA ASP A 186 13.91 18.92 6.27
C ASP A 186 12.60 19.46 5.68
N LYS A 187 12.59 20.76 5.34
CA LYS A 187 11.45 21.41 4.71
C LYS A 187 11.16 20.75 3.34
N CYS A 188 9.90 20.42 3.09
CA CYS A 188 9.48 19.94 1.79
C CYS A 188 9.32 21.09 0.77
N GLU A 189 9.51 20.80 -0.51
CA GLU A 189 9.30 21.76 -1.60
C GLU A 189 7.84 22.25 -1.67
N CYS A 190 6.86 21.45 -1.22
CA CYS A 190 5.47 21.88 -1.07
C CYS A 190 5.25 23.00 -0.01
N GLY A 191 6.32 23.39 0.70
CA GLY A 191 6.30 24.43 1.72
C GLY A 191 6.04 23.94 3.15
N ARG A 192 5.55 22.70 3.34
CA ARG A 192 5.30 22.12 4.68
C ARG A 192 6.61 21.83 5.40
N THR A 193 6.58 22.01 6.73
CA THR A 193 7.73 21.78 7.64
C THR A 193 7.57 20.52 8.48
N MET A 194 6.46 19.82 8.35
CA MET A 194 6.16 18.58 9.05
C MET A 194 7.15 17.48 8.69
N ALA A 195 7.47 16.62 9.67
CA ALA A 195 8.24 15.41 9.46
C ALA A 195 7.59 14.51 8.39
N ARG A 196 8.41 13.82 7.62
CA ARG A 196 7.94 12.95 6.52
C ARG A 196 8.43 11.53 6.72
N ILE A 197 7.50 10.60 6.79
CA ILE A 197 7.80 9.16 6.70
C ILE A 197 8.27 8.88 5.28
N GLN A 198 9.39 8.17 5.16
CA GLN A 198 9.85 7.70 3.87
C GLN A 198 9.11 6.42 3.49
N ARG A 199 9.30 5.93 2.26
CA ARG A 199 8.67 4.70 1.80
C ARG A 199 8.94 3.56 2.78
N PHE A 200 7.91 2.78 3.08
CA PHE A 200 8.01 1.60 3.90
C PHE A 200 8.82 0.52 3.18
N ARG A 201 9.70 -0.15 3.91
CA ARG A 201 10.53 -1.25 3.41
C ARG A 201 9.92 -2.61 3.67
N GLY A 202 8.84 -2.66 4.43
CA GLY A 202 8.14 -3.84 4.89
C GLY A 202 7.85 -3.75 6.38
N ARG A 203 7.45 -4.87 6.96
CA ARG A 203 7.18 -4.99 8.39
C ARG A 203 8.25 -5.83 9.07
N SER A 204 8.56 -5.51 10.32
CA SER A 204 9.54 -6.28 11.11
C SER A 204 9.05 -7.68 11.48
N ASP A 205 7.73 -7.91 11.44
CA ASP A 205 7.08 -9.20 11.69
C ASP A 205 6.78 -10.00 10.40
N ASP A 206 6.80 -9.39 9.22
CA ASP A 206 6.67 -10.07 7.92
C ASP A 206 8.04 -10.43 7.30
N MET A 207 9.11 -10.03 7.94
CA MET A 207 10.46 -10.32 7.48
C MET A 207 10.76 -11.82 7.58
N LEU A 208 11.08 -12.41 6.45
CA LEU A 208 11.54 -13.79 6.37
C LEU A 208 13.06 -13.82 6.56
N ILE A 209 13.54 -14.73 7.42
CA ILE A 209 14.98 -14.97 7.57
C ILE A 209 15.30 -16.29 6.88
N ILE A 210 15.92 -16.20 5.70
CA ILE A 210 16.26 -17.36 4.88
C ILE A 210 17.78 -17.48 4.82
N LYS A 211 18.35 -18.55 5.37
CA LYS A 211 19.81 -18.76 5.43
C LYS A 211 20.58 -17.56 6.00
N GLY A 212 19.98 -16.87 6.99
CA GLY A 212 20.59 -15.69 7.60
C GLY A 212 20.47 -14.39 6.78
N VAL A 213 19.75 -14.42 5.66
CA VAL A 213 19.42 -13.24 4.85
C VAL A 213 18.01 -12.77 5.18
N ASN A 214 17.85 -11.48 5.44
CA ASN A 214 16.56 -10.86 5.64
C ASN A 214 15.90 -10.62 4.28
N VAL A 215 14.76 -11.26 4.05
CA VAL A 215 13.95 -11.14 2.84
C VAL A 215 12.61 -10.49 3.19
N PHE A 216 12.29 -9.39 2.52
CA PHE A 216 11.00 -8.74 2.66
C PHE A 216 10.12 -9.05 1.44
N PRO A 217 8.85 -9.46 1.64
CA PRO A 217 7.91 -9.68 0.54
C PRO A 217 7.84 -8.51 -0.44
N SER A 218 7.88 -7.27 0.09
CA SER A 218 7.87 -6.04 -0.74
C SER A 218 9.07 -5.91 -1.70
N GLN A 219 10.23 -6.50 -1.37
CA GLN A 219 11.39 -6.51 -2.30
C GLN A 219 11.15 -7.48 -3.45
N VAL A 220 10.50 -8.61 -3.17
CA VAL A 220 10.12 -9.60 -4.19
C VAL A 220 9.08 -9.01 -5.12
N GLU A 221 8.04 -8.38 -4.57
CA GLU A 221 6.98 -7.72 -5.32
C GLU A 221 7.55 -6.63 -6.26
N ALA A 222 8.34 -5.71 -5.71
CA ALA A 222 8.96 -4.64 -6.51
C ALA A 222 9.81 -5.18 -7.66
N ALA A 223 10.51 -6.30 -7.47
CA ALA A 223 11.29 -6.93 -8.53
C ALA A 223 10.38 -7.56 -9.61
N LEU A 224 9.31 -8.24 -9.21
CA LEU A 224 8.35 -8.90 -10.13
C LEU A 224 7.61 -7.89 -10.99
N LEU A 225 7.16 -6.77 -10.43
CA LEU A 225 6.43 -5.71 -11.16
C LEU A 225 7.23 -5.08 -12.32
N THR A 226 8.56 -5.27 -12.33
CA THR A 226 9.42 -4.80 -13.44
C THR A 226 9.59 -5.82 -14.56
N ILE A 227 8.96 -6.99 -14.47
CA ILE A 227 9.16 -8.11 -15.42
C ILE A 227 7.92 -8.26 -16.30
N GLU A 228 8.09 -8.09 -17.59
CA GLU A 228 7.02 -8.34 -18.56
C GLU A 228 6.68 -9.84 -18.61
N GLY A 229 5.39 -10.18 -18.59
CA GLY A 229 4.91 -11.56 -18.64
C GLY A 229 4.51 -12.13 -17.27
N THR A 230 4.65 -11.36 -16.18
CA THR A 230 4.14 -11.72 -14.84
C THR A 230 2.93 -10.87 -14.47
N THR A 231 2.05 -11.42 -13.62
CA THR A 231 1.00 -10.67 -12.93
C THR A 231 1.53 -10.20 -11.55
N PRO A 232 0.84 -9.31 -10.84
CA PRO A 232 1.22 -8.94 -9.46
C PRO A 232 0.98 -10.07 -8.44
N HIS A 233 0.40 -11.20 -8.85
CA HIS A 233 0.07 -12.31 -7.96
C HIS A 233 1.25 -13.27 -7.82
N TYR A 234 1.73 -13.43 -6.60
CA TYR A 234 2.83 -14.33 -6.27
C TYR A 234 2.63 -14.92 -4.88
N MET A 235 3.34 -16.02 -4.59
CA MET A 235 3.37 -16.65 -3.27
C MET A 235 4.81 -16.99 -2.89
N LEU A 236 5.18 -16.68 -1.66
CA LEU A 236 6.46 -17.08 -1.07
C LEU A 236 6.26 -18.36 -0.27
N VAL A 237 6.92 -19.42 -0.67
CA VAL A 237 6.91 -20.70 0.04
C VAL A 237 8.27 -20.90 0.70
N VAL A 238 8.28 -20.90 2.02
CA VAL A 238 9.47 -21.16 2.81
C VAL A 238 9.37 -22.58 3.35
N ASP A 239 10.38 -23.39 3.08
CA ASP A 239 10.47 -24.76 3.55
C ASP A 239 11.86 -25.02 4.13
N ARG A 240 11.99 -26.12 4.87
CA ARG A 240 13.24 -26.55 5.49
C ARG A 240 13.62 -27.93 5.00
N VAL A 241 14.61 -27.97 4.13
CA VAL A 241 15.13 -29.21 3.55
C VAL A 241 16.55 -29.44 4.06
N ASP A 242 16.83 -30.61 4.60
CA ASP A 242 18.14 -31.01 5.12
C ASP A 242 18.76 -29.96 6.08
N ASN A 243 17.98 -29.46 7.03
CA ASN A 243 18.34 -28.39 7.97
C ASN A 243 18.72 -27.04 7.32
N SER A 244 18.40 -26.82 6.05
CA SER A 244 18.62 -25.58 5.35
C SER A 244 17.28 -24.99 4.88
N ASP A 245 17.07 -23.70 5.18
CA ASP A 245 15.88 -23.00 4.72
C ASP A 245 15.94 -22.81 3.21
N THR A 246 14.82 -23.03 2.53
CA THR A 246 14.67 -22.85 1.10
C THR A 246 13.56 -21.83 0.81
N LEU A 247 13.72 -21.05 -0.23
CA LEU A 247 12.71 -20.12 -0.72
C LEU A 247 12.29 -20.53 -2.12
N GLU A 248 11.01 -20.75 -2.29
CA GLU A 248 10.36 -20.87 -3.59
C GLU A 248 9.46 -19.67 -3.80
N VAL A 249 9.55 -19.05 -4.97
CA VAL A 249 8.68 -17.95 -5.39
C VAL A 249 7.81 -18.47 -6.51
N GLN A 250 6.53 -18.65 -6.22
CA GLN A 250 5.51 -19.01 -7.19
C GLN A 250 4.98 -17.71 -7.80
N VAL A 251 5.04 -17.57 -9.12
CA VAL A 251 4.69 -16.35 -9.84
C VAL A 251 3.65 -16.68 -10.90
N GLU A 252 2.55 -15.96 -10.87
CA GLU A 252 1.49 -16.11 -11.86
C GLU A 252 1.87 -15.40 -13.17
N MET A 253 1.71 -16.13 -14.30
CA MET A 253 1.97 -15.60 -15.63
C MET A 253 0.75 -14.85 -16.17
N THR A 254 1.00 -13.87 -17.04
CA THR A 254 -0.06 -13.33 -17.91
C THR A 254 -0.54 -14.38 -18.93
N ASP A 255 -1.75 -14.22 -19.47
CA ASP A 255 -2.27 -15.11 -20.51
C ASP A 255 -1.32 -15.23 -21.72
N ALA A 256 -0.72 -14.10 -22.13
CA ALA A 256 0.23 -14.06 -23.23
C ALA A 256 1.50 -14.88 -22.94
N ALA A 257 2.04 -14.78 -21.73
CA ALA A 257 3.21 -15.55 -21.32
C ALA A 257 2.88 -17.04 -21.15
N ASN A 258 1.70 -17.36 -20.64
CA ASN A 258 1.24 -18.76 -20.50
C ASN A 258 1.02 -19.46 -21.86
N ALA A 259 0.59 -18.74 -22.88
CA ALA A 259 0.45 -19.24 -24.24
C ALA A 259 1.81 -19.49 -24.94
N GLY A 260 2.91 -19.02 -24.36
CA GLY A 260 4.27 -19.20 -24.88
C GLY A 260 4.75 -20.65 -24.82
N ASP A 261 5.75 -20.98 -25.67
CA ASP A 261 6.40 -22.28 -25.67
C ASP A 261 7.29 -22.52 -24.42
N ALA A 262 7.76 -23.73 -24.24
CA ALA A 262 8.59 -24.12 -23.11
C ALA A 262 9.88 -23.29 -23.01
N ALA A 263 10.49 -22.91 -24.12
CA ALA A 263 11.71 -22.13 -24.15
C ALA A 263 11.46 -20.68 -23.67
N SER A 264 10.33 -20.08 -24.04
CA SER A 264 9.90 -18.76 -23.56
C SER A 264 9.61 -18.76 -22.07
N LYS A 265 8.94 -19.79 -21.56
CA LYS A 265 8.68 -19.96 -20.12
C LYS A 265 9.97 -20.16 -19.32
N GLU A 266 10.90 -20.94 -19.82
CA GLU A 266 12.22 -21.14 -19.18
C GLU A 266 13.02 -19.81 -19.14
N LYS A 267 12.99 -19.03 -20.23
CA LYS A 267 13.61 -17.71 -20.30
C LYS A 267 12.96 -16.75 -19.28
N LEU A 268 11.65 -16.76 -19.16
CA LEU A 268 10.92 -15.95 -18.18
C LEU A 268 11.33 -16.34 -16.74
N ALA A 269 11.32 -17.63 -16.39
CA ALA A 269 11.73 -18.12 -15.08
C ALA A 269 13.17 -17.72 -14.75
N LYS A 270 14.09 -17.79 -15.73
CA LYS A 270 15.46 -17.33 -15.56
C LYS A 270 15.55 -15.82 -15.32
N THR A 271 14.79 -15.02 -16.06
CA THR A 271 14.72 -13.57 -15.88
C THR A 271 14.25 -13.21 -14.48
N ILE A 272 13.18 -13.89 -14.00
CA ILE A 272 12.66 -13.71 -12.63
C ILE A 272 13.73 -14.09 -11.60
N HIS A 273 14.36 -15.25 -11.77
CA HIS A 273 15.41 -15.71 -10.86
C HIS A 273 16.55 -14.70 -10.74
N ASP A 274 17.07 -14.20 -11.87
CA ASP A 274 18.20 -13.28 -11.89
C ASP A 274 17.85 -11.92 -11.26
N LYS A 275 16.64 -11.40 -11.53
CA LYS A 275 16.13 -10.16 -10.92
C LYS A 275 15.93 -10.31 -9.42
N LEU A 276 15.28 -11.39 -8.97
CA LEU A 276 15.08 -11.66 -7.56
C LEU A 276 16.40 -11.85 -6.82
N ARG A 277 17.34 -12.58 -7.40
CA ARG A 277 18.69 -12.72 -6.82
C ARG A 277 19.39 -11.38 -6.62
N GLN A 278 19.22 -10.46 -7.56
CA GLN A 278 19.77 -9.10 -7.45
C GLN A 278 19.06 -8.30 -6.34
N ALA A 279 17.74 -8.43 -6.21
CA ALA A 279 16.93 -7.67 -5.25
C ALA A 279 17.08 -8.16 -3.81
N ILE A 280 17.09 -9.48 -3.60
CA ILE A 280 17.09 -10.06 -2.24
C ILE A 280 18.41 -10.72 -1.84
N GLY A 281 19.39 -10.81 -2.73
CA GLY A 281 20.70 -11.41 -2.44
C GLY A 281 20.70 -12.92 -2.21
N LEU A 282 19.60 -13.62 -2.56
CA LEU A 282 19.38 -15.04 -2.30
C LEU A 282 18.92 -15.76 -3.58
N ASN A 283 19.34 -17.02 -3.74
CA ASN A 283 18.80 -17.88 -4.79
C ASN A 283 17.44 -18.44 -4.33
N ALA A 284 16.40 -18.14 -5.08
CA ALA A 284 15.07 -18.70 -4.90
C ALA A 284 14.74 -19.67 -6.05
N LYS A 285 14.00 -20.72 -5.75
CA LYS A 285 13.37 -21.55 -6.79
C LYS A 285 12.21 -20.77 -7.38
N ILE A 286 12.09 -20.73 -8.70
CA ILE A 286 10.99 -20.06 -9.39
C ILE A 286 10.04 -21.10 -9.94
N SER A 287 8.77 -20.96 -9.61
CA SER A 287 7.68 -21.79 -10.14
C SER A 287 6.67 -20.89 -10.86
N LEU A 288 6.56 -21.06 -12.16
CA LEU A 288 5.58 -20.32 -12.98
C LEU A 288 4.21 -20.98 -12.84
N MET A 289 3.24 -20.20 -12.42
CA MET A 289 1.84 -20.62 -12.26
C MET A 289 1.02 -20.17 -13.46
N GLU A 290 0.00 -20.93 -13.80
CA GLU A 290 -0.97 -20.54 -14.84
C GLU A 290 -1.79 -19.33 -14.39
N PRO A 291 -2.37 -18.56 -15.32
CA PRO A 291 -3.30 -17.47 -14.96
C PRO A 291 -4.44 -17.98 -14.07
N ASN A 292 -4.72 -17.26 -12.98
CA ASN A 292 -5.63 -17.67 -11.90
C ASN A 292 -5.22 -18.97 -11.18
N GLY A 293 -3.96 -19.37 -11.26
CA GLY A 293 -3.42 -20.55 -10.58
C GLY A 293 -3.07 -20.34 -9.11
N LEU A 294 -3.00 -19.10 -8.68
CA LEU A 294 -2.85 -18.70 -7.27
C LEU A 294 -4.18 -18.19 -6.71
N GLU A 295 -4.35 -18.30 -5.40
CA GLU A 295 -5.48 -17.67 -4.73
C GLU A 295 -5.28 -16.15 -4.73
N HIS A 296 -6.21 -15.43 -5.36
CA HIS A 296 -6.19 -13.97 -5.36
C HIS A 296 -6.92 -13.49 -4.12
N PHE A 297 -6.19 -12.78 -3.25
CA PHE A 297 -6.80 -12.12 -2.12
C PHE A 297 -7.36 -10.78 -2.61
N ASP A 298 -8.66 -10.72 -2.83
CA ASP A 298 -9.39 -9.45 -2.98
C ASP A 298 -9.21 -8.68 -1.67
N GLY A 299 -8.39 -7.62 -1.70
CA GLY A 299 -7.88 -6.90 -0.55
C GLY A 299 -8.89 -6.79 0.61
N LYS A 300 -8.37 -6.99 1.83
CA LYS A 300 -9.13 -6.96 3.08
C LYS A 300 -9.91 -5.67 3.27
#